data_c4d4f9f91cf95ac7a6d39651dbab04a7
#
_entry.id   c4d4f9f91cf95ac7a6d39651dbab04a7
#
_cell.length_a   1.000
_cell.length_b   1.000
_cell.length_c   1.000
_cell.angle_alpha   90.00
_cell.angle_beta   90.00
_cell.angle_gamma   90.00
#
_symmetry.space_group_name_H-M   'P 1'
#
loop_
_entity.id
_entity.type
_entity.pdbx_description
1 polymer ?
#
loop_
_entity_poly.entity_id
_entity_poly.type
_entity_poly.pdbx_seq_one_letter_code
_entity_poly.pdbx_strand_id
1 'polypeptide(L)'
;MKVKVINISNNKLPQYETKGAAGLDIRVDLSRVTPDNPIKAYGDAEVIWSGEGHTVPMVRIAPMSRALLPTGLFTAIPEGYQVSFRPRSGMAIKKGLTLCNTPSLIDCDYRGEWMLPVINLGQEDIYIEDGERVCQALLEPVHKLEWEEVESLNETERNGGFGSTGTK
;
A
#
# COMPACT_ATOMS: atom_id res chain seq x y z
N MET A 1 -19.45 6.17 -7.45
CA MET A 1 -19.58 4.68 -7.54
C MET A 1 -19.67 4.13 -6.13
N LYS A 2 -20.44 3.06 -5.89
CA LYS A 2 -20.52 2.39 -4.59
C LYS A 2 -19.68 1.12 -4.62
N VAL A 3 -18.79 0.95 -3.62
CA VAL A 3 -17.97 -0.25 -3.41
C VAL A 3 -18.43 -0.90 -2.10
N LYS A 4 -18.72 -2.20 -2.12
CA LYS A 4 -19.07 -2.93 -0.89
C LYS A 4 -17.80 -3.11 -0.07
N VAL A 5 -17.91 -2.88 1.24
CA VAL A 5 -16.79 -2.98 2.17
C VAL A 5 -17.22 -3.69 3.45
N ILE A 6 -16.33 -4.51 3.99
CA ILE A 6 -16.36 -5.01 5.35
C ILE A 6 -15.19 -4.33 6.07
N ASN A 7 -15.47 -3.70 7.19
CA ASN A 7 -14.47 -3.11 8.08
C ASN A 7 -14.54 -3.83 9.43
N ILE A 8 -13.50 -4.56 9.77
CA ILE A 8 -13.35 -5.24 11.06
C ILE A 8 -12.34 -4.55 11.97
N SER A 9 -11.80 -3.39 11.53
CA SER A 9 -10.90 -2.57 12.34
C SER A 9 -11.67 -1.65 13.28
N ASN A 10 -10.97 -1.09 14.26
CA ASN A 10 -11.49 0.00 15.09
C ASN A 10 -11.42 1.36 14.39
N ASN A 11 -10.84 1.43 13.20
CA ASN A 11 -10.70 2.66 12.43
C ASN A 11 -12.01 3.02 11.70
N LYS A 12 -12.24 4.32 11.51
CA LYS A 12 -13.29 4.78 10.60
C LYS A 12 -12.96 4.37 9.16
N LEU A 13 -13.99 4.17 8.33
CA LEU A 13 -13.81 3.96 6.90
C LEU A 13 -12.99 5.12 6.31
N PRO A 14 -12.06 4.81 5.37
CA PRO A 14 -11.31 5.83 4.66
C PRO A 14 -12.21 6.85 3.97
N GLN A 15 -11.83 8.11 4.03
CA GLN A 15 -12.58 9.22 3.42
C GLN A 15 -11.64 10.09 2.59
N TYR A 16 -12.20 10.81 1.61
CA TYR A 16 -11.48 11.88 0.94
C TYR A 16 -11.34 13.05 1.89
N GLU A 17 -10.13 13.44 2.22
CA GLU A 17 -9.86 14.51 3.19
C GLU A 17 -10.29 15.90 2.68
N THR A 18 -10.35 16.07 1.35
CA THR A 18 -10.83 17.30 0.71
C THR A 18 -11.70 16.97 -0.50
N LYS A 19 -12.50 17.92 -0.97
CA LYS A 19 -13.34 17.76 -2.17
C LYS A 19 -12.54 17.44 -3.44
N GLY A 20 -11.29 17.88 -3.51
CA GLY A 20 -10.38 17.66 -4.65
C GLY A 20 -9.41 16.50 -4.46
N ALA A 21 -9.46 15.77 -3.34
CA ALA A 21 -8.59 14.64 -3.11
C ALA A 21 -8.88 13.51 -4.11
N ALA A 22 -7.82 12.93 -4.70
CA ALA A 22 -7.91 11.80 -5.61
C ALA A 22 -7.81 10.45 -4.88
N GLY A 23 -7.19 10.41 -3.71
CA GLY A 23 -6.96 9.19 -2.93
C GLY A 23 -7.58 9.25 -1.54
N LEU A 24 -7.83 8.06 -1.00
CA LEU A 24 -8.29 7.83 0.36
C LEU A 24 -7.10 7.45 1.23
N ASP A 25 -6.88 8.14 2.34
CA ASP A 25 -5.84 7.74 3.29
C ASP A 25 -6.21 6.42 3.98
N ILE A 26 -5.31 5.44 3.93
CA ILE A 26 -5.50 4.11 4.52
C ILE A 26 -4.73 4.03 5.83
N ARG A 27 -5.44 3.58 6.88
CA ARG A 27 -4.91 3.40 8.22
C ARG A 27 -4.53 1.96 8.47
N VAL A 28 -3.48 1.79 9.25
CA VAL A 28 -3.10 0.48 9.81
C VAL A 28 -4.05 0.12 10.95
N ASP A 29 -4.39 -1.15 11.05
CA ASP A 29 -5.15 -1.72 12.17
C ASP A 29 -4.29 -2.73 12.92
N LEU A 30 -3.67 -2.30 14.00
CA LEU A 30 -2.88 -3.18 14.87
C LEU A 30 -3.70 -3.75 16.04
N SER A 31 -4.96 -3.35 16.20
CA SER A 31 -5.81 -3.77 17.32
C SER A 31 -6.04 -5.30 17.36
N ARG A 32 -5.86 -5.99 16.24
CA ARG A 32 -6.01 -7.44 16.07
C ARG A 32 -4.67 -8.20 16.05
N VAL A 33 -3.56 -7.47 16.15
CA VAL A 33 -2.22 -8.07 16.24
C VAL A 33 -2.02 -8.56 17.67
N THR A 34 -1.60 -9.80 17.81
CA THR A 34 -1.33 -10.45 19.10
C THR A 34 -0.08 -11.31 18.98
N PRO A 35 0.53 -11.76 20.09
CA PRO A 35 1.63 -12.73 20.02
C PRO A 35 1.28 -14.01 19.25
N ASP A 36 0.01 -14.45 19.32
CA ASP A 36 -0.49 -15.65 18.60
C ASP A 36 -0.89 -15.34 17.14
N ASN A 37 -1.08 -14.07 16.80
CA ASN A 37 -1.41 -13.59 15.46
C ASN A 37 -0.54 -12.39 15.10
N PRO A 38 0.78 -12.57 14.95
CA PRO A 38 1.70 -11.48 14.64
C PRO A 38 1.59 -11.03 13.19
N ILE A 39 2.09 -9.82 12.89
CA ILE A 39 2.30 -9.39 11.50
C ILE A 39 3.43 -10.21 10.85
N LYS A 40 3.42 -10.28 9.52
CA LYS A 40 4.58 -10.79 8.77
C LYS A 40 5.62 -9.67 8.66
N ALA A 41 6.80 -9.92 9.18
CA ALA A 41 7.93 -8.99 9.16
C ALA A 41 9.18 -9.67 8.57
N TYR A 42 10.03 -8.88 7.92
CA TYR A 42 11.23 -9.36 7.23
C TYR A 42 12.39 -8.39 7.47
N GLY A 43 13.59 -8.93 7.66
CA GLY A 43 14.75 -8.16 8.11
C GLY A 43 14.62 -7.88 9.62
N ASP A 44 15.02 -6.70 10.05
CA ASP A 44 14.91 -6.24 11.43
C ASP A 44 13.65 -5.38 11.61
N ALA A 45 12.47 -6.03 11.46
CA ALA A 45 11.17 -5.43 11.73
C ALA A 45 10.42 -6.29 12.75
N GLU A 46 9.80 -5.65 13.73
CA GLU A 46 9.16 -6.34 14.86
C GLU A 46 7.94 -5.59 15.39
N VAL A 47 7.10 -6.30 16.12
CA VAL A 47 6.02 -5.71 16.91
C VAL A 47 6.55 -5.40 18.29
N ILE A 48 6.46 -4.13 18.69
CA ILE A 48 6.81 -3.68 20.02
C ILE A 48 5.53 -3.51 20.83
N TRP A 49 5.53 -4.05 22.02
CA TRP A 49 4.45 -3.94 22.98
C TRP A 49 4.82 -2.90 24.04
N SER A 50 4.08 -1.82 24.18
CA SER A 50 4.35 -0.77 25.14
C SER A 50 3.68 -1.05 26.50
N GLY A 51 4.48 -1.11 27.59
CA GLY A 51 4.03 -1.12 28.97
C GLY A 51 3.58 -2.48 29.55
N GLU A 52 3.42 -2.52 30.86
CA GLU A 52 2.79 -3.63 31.57
C GLU A 52 1.28 -3.63 31.26
N GLY A 53 0.79 -4.69 30.59
CA GLY A 53 -0.61 -4.82 30.18
C GLY A 53 -0.90 -4.62 28.71
N HIS A 54 0.08 -4.33 27.87
CA HIS A 54 0.11 -4.37 26.39
C HIS A 54 -1.23 -4.10 25.68
N THR A 55 -1.69 -2.86 25.66
CA THR A 55 -3.01 -2.53 25.08
C THR A 55 -2.96 -2.12 23.63
N VAL A 56 -1.83 -1.63 23.12
CA VAL A 56 -1.68 -1.22 21.71
C VAL A 56 -0.27 -1.54 21.21
N PRO A 57 -0.12 -2.43 20.23
CA PRO A 57 1.19 -2.69 19.63
C PRO A 57 1.61 -1.54 18.72
N MET A 58 2.92 -1.41 18.54
CA MET A 58 3.58 -0.55 17.58
C MET A 58 4.47 -1.42 16.71
N VAL A 59 4.64 -1.08 15.43
CA VAL A 59 5.56 -1.80 14.53
C VAL A 59 6.81 -0.96 14.33
N ARG A 60 7.96 -1.48 14.78
CA ARG A 60 9.28 -0.95 14.43
C ARG A 60 9.76 -1.55 13.13
N ILE A 61 10.26 -0.73 12.23
CA ILE A 61 10.81 -1.13 10.94
C ILE A 61 12.18 -0.47 10.79
N ALA A 62 13.25 -1.23 10.98
CA ALA A 62 14.60 -0.75 10.78
C ALA A 62 14.89 -0.45 9.30
N PRO A 63 15.96 0.30 8.97
CA PRO A 63 16.37 0.54 7.60
C PRO A 63 16.45 -0.74 6.77
N MET A 64 15.94 -0.70 5.54
CA MET A 64 15.85 -1.81 4.56
C MET A 64 14.97 -3.00 5.01
N SER A 65 14.30 -2.91 6.14
CA SER A 65 13.39 -3.94 6.64
C SER A 65 11.95 -3.70 6.15
N ARG A 66 11.13 -4.75 6.16
CA ARG A 66 9.78 -4.78 5.58
C ARG A 66 8.78 -5.38 6.56
N ALA A 67 7.55 -4.86 6.50
CA ALA A 67 6.43 -5.41 7.25
C ALA A 67 5.17 -5.45 6.39
N LEU A 68 4.30 -6.42 6.63
CA LEU A 68 2.99 -6.52 6.04
C LEU A 68 1.95 -6.07 7.05
N LEU A 69 1.45 -4.84 6.90
CA LEU A 69 0.56 -4.19 7.87
C LEU A 69 -0.91 -4.43 7.53
N PRO A 70 -1.73 -4.88 8.49
CA PRO A 70 -3.16 -5.10 8.30
C PRO A 70 -3.93 -3.78 8.30
N THR A 71 -5.10 -3.77 7.66
CA THR A 71 -6.03 -2.60 7.63
C THR A 71 -7.40 -2.91 8.18
N GLY A 72 -7.77 -4.19 8.30
CA GLY A 72 -9.13 -4.62 8.65
C GLY A 72 -10.17 -4.39 7.56
N LEU A 73 -9.75 -4.01 6.34
CA LEU A 73 -10.65 -3.71 5.22
C LEU A 73 -10.69 -4.85 4.20
N PHE A 74 -11.91 -5.24 3.80
CA PHE A 74 -12.18 -6.19 2.74
C PHE A 74 -13.19 -5.57 1.78
N THR A 75 -13.02 -5.73 0.48
CA THR A 75 -13.90 -5.08 -0.49
C THR A 75 -14.34 -6.00 -1.60
N ALA A 76 -15.46 -5.61 -2.24
CA ALA A 76 -15.86 -6.12 -3.53
C ALA A 76 -15.83 -4.95 -4.53
N ILE A 77 -14.70 -4.80 -5.20
CA ILE A 77 -14.50 -3.79 -6.23
C ILE A 77 -15.32 -4.21 -7.45
N PRO A 78 -16.08 -3.29 -8.11
CA PRO A 78 -16.80 -3.61 -9.33
C PRO A 78 -15.88 -4.02 -10.46
N GLU A 79 -16.35 -4.92 -11.32
CA GLU A 79 -15.64 -5.31 -12.54
C GLU A 79 -15.32 -4.09 -13.42
N GLY A 80 -14.16 -4.11 -14.07
CA GLY A 80 -13.62 -2.99 -14.85
C GLY A 80 -12.90 -1.94 -14.02
N TYR A 81 -12.74 -2.18 -12.70
CA TYR A 81 -11.98 -1.30 -11.79
C TYR A 81 -11.01 -2.09 -10.93
N GLN A 82 -10.01 -1.39 -10.44
CA GLN A 82 -9.04 -1.84 -9.44
C GLN A 82 -8.85 -0.76 -8.39
N VAL A 83 -8.25 -1.13 -7.25
CA VAL A 83 -7.70 -0.14 -6.31
C VAL A 83 -6.19 -0.23 -6.35
N SER A 84 -5.52 0.90 -6.54
CA SER A 84 -4.07 0.99 -6.39
C SER A 84 -3.70 1.66 -5.08
N PHE A 85 -2.64 1.17 -4.42
CA PHE A 85 -2.05 1.87 -3.28
C PHE A 85 -0.82 2.64 -3.72
N ARG A 86 -0.70 3.86 -3.19
CA ARG A 86 0.46 4.73 -3.38
C ARG A 86 0.96 5.20 -2.01
N PRO A 87 2.28 5.38 -1.85
CA PRO A 87 2.81 5.93 -0.61
C PRO A 87 2.28 7.34 -0.38
N ARG A 88 2.17 7.74 0.88
CA ARG A 88 1.91 9.13 1.25
C ARG A 88 3.21 9.93 1.10
N SER A 89 3.14 11.07 0.43
CA SER A 89 4.30 11.92 0.15
C SER A 89 5.07 12.32 1.42
N GLY A 90 4.35 12.65 2.50
CA GLY A 90 4.96 13.00 3.78
C GLY A 90 5.70 11.84 4.44
N MET A 91 5.18 10.62 4.34
CA MET A 91 5.84 9.41 4.87
C MET A 91 7.08 9.07 4.03
N ALA A 92 6.96 9.17 2.71
CA ALA A 92 8.05 8.88 1.79
C ALA A 92 9.23 9.85 1.98
N ILE A 93 8.99 11.18 1.98
CA ILE A 93 10.09 12.16 2.03
C ILE A 93 10.67 12.35 3.43
N LYS A 94 9.85 12.28 4.47
CA LYS A 94 10.31 12.56 5.84
C LYS A 94 10.85 11.33 6.56
N LYS A 95 10.28 10.15 6.29
CA LYS A 95 10.62 8.91 6.99
C LYS A 95 11.26 7.86 6.06
N GLY A 96 11.21 8.03 4.73
CA GLY A 96 11.65 7.01 3.81
C GLY A 96 10.69 5.81 3.70
N LEU A 97 9.48 5.89 4.28
CA LEU A 97 8.52 4.80 4.22
C LEU A 97 7.81 4.76 2.87
N THR A 98 7.82 3.61 2.22
CA THR A 98 7.09 3.36 0.97
C THR A 98 6.48 1.96 0.95
N LEU A 99 5.78 1.62 -0.13
CA LEU A 99 5.27 0.26 -0.36
C LEU A 99 6.30 -0.54 -1.17
N CYS A 100 6.49 -1.82 -0.82
CA CYS A 100 7.45 -2.69 -1.51
C CYS A 100 7.12 -2.88 -3.00
N ASN A 101 5.83 -2.91 -3.34
CA ASN A 101 5.29 -3.15 -4.68
C ASN A 101 4.53 -1.93 -5.24
N THR A 102 5.02 -0.73 -4.98
CA THR A 102 4.35 0.51 -5.42
C THR A 102 4.44 0.73 -6.94
N PRO A 103 3.34 1.14 -7.62
CA PRO A 103 1.96 1.10 -7.14
C PRO A 103 1.46 -0.35 -6.99
N SER A 104 0.90 -0.69 -5.83
CA SER A 104 0.31 -2.00 -5.61
C SER A 104 -1.12 -2.06 -6.11
N LEU A 105 -1.62 -3.26 -6.37
CA LEU A 105 -2.95 -3.48 -6.95
C LEU A 105 -3.80 -4.35 -6.03
N ILE A 106 -5.09 -4.02 -5.98
CA ILE A 106 -6.18 -4.86 -5.47
C ILE A 106 -7.13 -5.11 -6.62
N ASP A 107 -7.19 -6.33 -7.08
CA ASP A 107 -8.03 -6.74 -8.19
C ASP A 107 -9.52 -6.76 -7.81
N CYS A 108 -10.41 -6.67 -8.79
CA CYS A 108 -11.85 -6.65 -8.55
C CYS A 108 -12.39 -7.95 -7.97
N ASP A 109 -11.72 -9.08 -8.17
CA ASP A 109 -12.06 -10.41 -7.66
C ASP A 109 -11.32 -10.78 -6.34
N TYR A 110 -10.41 -9.93 -5.86
CA TYR A 110 -9.78 -10.13 -4.56
C TYR A 110 -10.78 -9.92 -3.42
N ARG A 111 -10.82 -10.87 -2.49
CA ARG A 111 -11.72 -10.84 -1.32
C ARG A 111 -10.99 -10.91 0.01
N GLY A 112 -9.66 -10.98 -0.02
CA GLY A 112 -8.83 -10.94 1.18
C GLY A 112 -8.77 -9.55 1.83
N GLU A 113 -8.17 -9.50 2.98
CA GLU A 113 -7.88 -8.23 3.67
C GLU A 113 -6.91 -7.37 2.85
N TRP A 114 -7.16 -6.08 2.79
CA TRP A 114 -6.21 -5.12 2.27
C TRP A 114 -5.00 -5.06 3.19
N MET A 115 -3.88 -5.59 2.72
CA MET A 115 -2.62 -5.60 3.44
C MET A 115 -1.64 -4.62 2.80
N LEU A 116 -0.85 -3.93 3.62
CA LEU A 116 0.11 -2.92 3.17
C LEU A 116 1.54 -3.46 3.32
N PRO A 117 2.19 -3.92 2.24
CA PRO A 117 3.58 -4.34 2.27
C PRO A 117 4.50 -3.11 2.26
N VAL A 118 4.96 -2.69 3.41
CA VAL A 118 5.80 -1.50 3.59
C VAL A 118 7.28 -1.84 3.69
N ILE A 119 8.12 -0.90 3.29
CA ILE A 119 9.58 -0.94 3.42
C ILE A 119 10.09 0.41 3.92
N ASN A 120 11.07 0.36 4.80
CA ASN A 120 11.83 1.52 5.24
C ASN A 120 13.07 1.70 4.37
N LEU A 121 13.07 2.71 3.51
CA LEU A 121 14.23 3.14 2.69
C LEU A 121 14.98 4.30 3.33
N GLY A 122 14.60 4.71 4.54
CA GLY A 122 15.31 5.73 5.34
C GLY A 122 16.55 5.17 6.03
N GLN A 123 17.17 6.00 6.86
CA GLN A 123 18.37 5.65 7.63
C GLN A 123 18.07 5.42 9.12
N GLU A 124 16.87 5.75 9.58
CA GLU A 124 16.43 5.65 10.96
C GLU A 124 15.28 4.64 11.08
N ASP A 125 15.11 4.08 12.26
CA ASP A 125 13.96 3.24 12.58
C ASP A 125 12.64 4.01 12.39
N ILE A 126 11.65 3.36 11.78
CA ILE A 126 10.30 3.88 11.66
C ILE A 126 9.39 3.14 12.63
N TYR A 127 8.63 3.90 13.39
CA TYR A 127 7.61 3.38 14.29
C TYR A 127 6.24 3.69 13.73
N ILE A 128 5.41 2.66 13.55
CA ILE A 128 4.04 2.76 13.05
C ILE A 128 3.09 2.40 14.19
N GLU A 129 2.22 3.34 14.54
CA GLU A 129 1.20 3.19 15.57
C GLU A 129 -0.13 2.69 15.00
N ASP A 130 -0.98 2.12 15.86
CA ASP A 130 -2.35 1.77 15.46
C ASP A 130 -3.12 3.00 14.97
N GLY A 131 -3.88 2.83 13.89
CA GLY A 131 -4.63 3.92 13.28
C GLY A 131 -3.80 4.92 12.46
N GLU A 132 -2.47 4.78 12.37
CA GLU A 132 -1.63 5.68 11.57
C GLU A 132 -1.93 5.52 10.07
N ARG A 133 -1.97 6.66 9.35
CA ARG A 133 -2.19 6.71 7.90
C ARG A 133 -0.88 6.45 7.16
N VAL A 134 -0.78 5.34 6.45
CA VAL A 134 0.47 4.87 5.85
C VAL A 134 0.51 5.06 4.33
N CYS A 135 -0.59 4.82 3.65
CA CYS A 135 -0.67 4.94 2.20
C CYS A 135 -1.98 5.60 1.76
N GLN A 136 -2.15 5.76 0.45
CA GLN A 136 -3.37 6.25 -0.18
C GLN A 136 -3.89 5.22 -1.16
N ALA A 137 -5.22 4.98 -1.15
CA ALA A 137 -5.93 4.13 -2.09
C ALA A 137 -6.61 4.97 -3.17
N LEU A 138 -6.44 4.59 -4.44
CA LEU A 138 -7.09 5.19 -5.59
C LEU A 138 -7.92 4.14 -6.31
N LEU A 139 -9.17 4.48 -6.65
CA LEU A 139 -9.99 3.66 -7.54
C LEU A 139 -9.68 4.05 -8.99
N GLU A 140 -9.26 3.08 -9.80
CA GLU A 140 -8.82 3.30 -11.17
C GLU A 140 -9.56 2.35 -12.12
N PRO A 141 -9.90 2.78 -13.37
CA PRO A 141 -10.43 1.88 -14.38
C PRO A 141 -9.34 0.94 -14.90
N VAL A 142 -9.74 -0.27 -15.28
CA VAL A 142 -8.84 -1.29 -15.84
C VAL A 142 -9.17 -1.49 -17.32
N HIS A 143 -8.17 -1.26 -18.16
CA HIS A 143 -8.21 -1.63 -19.57
C HIS A 143 -7.45 -2.94 -19.75
N LYS A 144 -8.15 -3.99 -20.17
CA LYS A 144 -7.52 -5.27 -20.50
C LYS A 144 -6.98 -5.20 -21.92
N LEU A 145 -5.75 -5.68 -22.12
CA LEU A 145 -5.18 -5.86 -23.45
C LEU A 145 -5.39 -7.31 -23.91
N GLU A 146 -5.52 -7.47 -25.21
CA GLU A 146 -5.50 -8.76 -25.89
C GLU A 146 -4.26 -8.79 -26.77
N TRP A 147 -3.51 -9.88 -26.71
CA TRP A 147 -2.30 -10.03 -27.51
C TRP A 147 -2.66 -10.49 -28.91
N GLU A 148 -2.12 -9.80 -29.93
CA GLU A 148 -2.04 -10.25 -31.31
C GLU A 148 -0.58 -10.52 -31.63
N GLU A 149 -0.23 -11.79 -31.76
CA GLU A 149 1.15 -12.19 -32.09
C GLU A 149 1.42 -11.96 -33.58
N VAL A 150 2.44 -11.15 -33.87
CA VAL A 150 2.84 -10.80 -35.23
C VAL A 150 4.34 -11.02 -35.42
N GLU A 151 4.77 -11.27 -36.67
CA GLU A 151 6.19 -11.51 -36.97
C GLU A 151 7.01 -10.21 -36.96
N SER A 152 6.39 -9.06 -37.19
CA SER A 152 7.06 -7.76 -37.19
C SER A 152 6.15 -6.64 -36.74
N LEU A 153 6.71 -5.58 -36.18
CA LEU A 153 6.00 -4.36 -35.83
C LEU A 153 6.28 -3.27 -36.89
N ASN A 154 5.39 -2.29 -36.98
CA ASN A 154 5.60 -1.12 -37.81
C ASN A 154 6.81 -0.31 -37.34
N GLU A 155 7.53 0.27 -38.29
CA GLU A 155 8.66 1.17 -38.02
C GLU A 155 8.19 2.46 -37.34
N THR A 156 9.01 3.02 -36.47
CA THR A 156 8.83 4.33 -35.85
C THR A 156 10.13 5.14 -35.91
N GLU A 157 10.03 6.45 -35.73
CA GLU A 157 11.23 7.33 -35.68
C GLU A 157 12.09 7.10 -34.42
N ARG A 158 11.57 6.40 -33.43
CA ARG A 158 12.26 6.16 -32.16
C ARG A 158 13.22 4.96 -32.28
N ASN A 159 14.52 5.24 -32.31
CA ASN A 159 15.59 4.23 -32.53
C ASN A 159 16.34 3.86 -31.23
N GLY A 160 15.82 4.15 -30.04
CA GLY A 160 16.53 3.81 -28.82
C GLY A 160 15.72 3.93 -27.54
N GLY A 161 16.31 3.45 -26.45
CA GLY A 161 15.76 3.51 -25.10
C GLY A 161 16.83 3.89 -24.07
N PHE A 162 16.51 3.76 -22.78
CA PHE A 162 17.44 3.95 -21.66
C PHE A 162 18.24 5.26 -21.69
N GLY A 163 17.58 6.37 -22.05
CA GLY A 163 18.20 7.68 -22.09
C GLY A 163 18.82 8.07 -23.42
N SER A 164 18.50 7.35 -24.53
CA SER A 164 19.01 7.65 -25.89
C SER A 164 18.68 9.08 -26.37
N THR A 165 17.69 9.77 -25.75
CA THR A 165 17.32 11.16 -26.05
C THR A 165 18.12 12.19 -25.23
N GLY A 166 19.08 11.73 -24.41
CA GLY A 166 19.89 12.60 -23.55
C GLY A 166 19.21 12.99 -22.24
N THR A 167 19.94 13.68 -21.39
CA THR A 167 19.48 14.15 -20.06
C THR A 167 19.31 15.67 -20.00
N LYS A 168 19.60 16.39 -21.07
CA LYS A 168 19.44 17.85 -21.23
C LYS A 168 18.91 18.15 -22.63
#